data_941f8fe3575d4e9a70fe4470c1c65a4e
#
_entry.id   941f8fe3575d4e9a70fe4470c1c65a4e
#
_cell.length_a   1.000
_cell.length_b   1.000
_cell.length_c   1.000
_cell.angle_alpha   90.00
_cell.angle_beta   90.00
_cell.angle_gamma   90.00
#
_symmetry.space_group_name_H-M   'P 1'
#
loop_
_entity.id
_entity.type
_entity.pdbx_description
1 polymer ?
#
loop_
_entity_poly.entity_id
_entity_poly.type
_entity_poly.pdbx_seq_one_letter_code
_entity_poly.pdbx_strand_id
1 'polypeptide(L)'
;MEPGAGIDQTDEQRALRDAVRSLLARHQGPPGDGGPGYDPGLWRRLCQEIGVAGLALPECYGGAGAGPVETNIVAEELGRDLTATPLLGSAVLAGQLLLATGDEAACQRLLPGIADGSVLAAVAWAGPAGHWGPGQAGCTATRAGDGWQLDGEAHYVLYGDCADVLLAAAGTPDGIGLFEVDPDQDGLARTAGVGMDPGLRVAGVRLKGAVGQRIGTGAGRPALARARDLAGVALGAEQVGAAQQALAQTVAYTLTRVQFGRAIGSFQALQHRMADLHVLVESARSLCYAAAADADGADFGLRAAAAHAYCADALTAATAEMIQLHGAIGVTWEHNAHRYLKRAHATAQLFGPPSGHVARIAAALLD
;
A
#
# COMPACT_ATOMS: atom_id res chain seq x y z
N MET A 1 13.64 25.23 -0.51
CA MET A 1 12.39 25.23 0.27
C MET A 1 12.26 23.80 0.81
N GLU A 2 12.41 23.61 2.11
CA GLU A 2 12.27 22.30 2.73
C GLU A 2 10.82 21.83 2.57
N PRO A 3 10.57 20.63 2.05
CA PRO A 3 9.24 20.09 1.94
C PRO A 3 8.81 19.55 3.31
N GLY A 4 7.74 20.02 3.87
CA GLY A 4 7.12 19.38 5.03
C GLY A 4 6.58 20.25 6.15
N ALA A 5 6.34 21.54 5.94
CA ALA A 5 5.80 22.44 6.98
C ALA A 5 4.28 22.40 7.16
N GLY A 6 3.57 21.38 6.66
CA GLY A 6 2.11 21.36 6.62
C GLY A 6 1.39 20.56 7.70
N ILE A 7 2.10 19.70 8.43
CA ILE A 7 1.55 18.92 9.55
C ILE A 7 2.56 19.01 10.69
N ASP A 8 2.12 19.48 11.85
CA ASP A 8 2.98 19.57 13.04
C ASP A 8 3.37 18.15 13.49
N GLN A 9 4.50 17.66 12.98
CA GLN A 9 5.07 16.38 13.41
C GLN A 9 5.76 16.56 14.76
N THR A 10 5.61 15.56 15.63
CA THR A 10 6.37 15.50 16.88
C THR A 10 7.88 15.31 16.60
N ASP A 11 8.72 15.49 17.62
CA ASP A 11 10.17 15.25 17.48
C ASP A 11 10.45 13.78 17.14
N GLU A 12 9.68 12.83 17.73
CA GLU A 12 9.80 11.40 17.46
C GLU A 12 9.41 11.07 16.01
N GLN A 13 8.35 11.70 15.49
CA GLN A 13 7.90 11.51 14.11
C GLN A 13 8.93 12.05 13.11
N ARG A 14 9.55 13.18 13.41
CA ARG A 14 10.69 13.71 12.62
C ARG A 14 11.89 12.78 12.66
N ALA A 15 12.24 12.27 13.85
CA ALA A 15 13.34 11.33 14.01
C ALA A 15 13.09 10.01 13.25
N LEU A 16 11.86 9.50 13.28
CA LEU A 16 11.44 8.32 12.49
C LEU A 16 11.65 8.57 10.98
N ARG A 17 11.16 9.70 10.45
CA ARG A 17 11.34 10.09 9.05
C ARG A 17 12.81 10.13 8.66
N ASP A 18 13.63 10.78 9.47
CA ASP A 18 15.06 10.93 9.20
C ASP A 18 15.81 9.60 9.27
N ALA A 19 15.43 8.71 10.19
CA ALA A 19 16.01 7.37 10.31
C ALA A 19 15.70 6.53 9.05
N VAL A 20 14.44 6.50 8.61
CA VAL A 20 14.04 5.79 7.38
C VAL A 20 14.77 6.35 6.17
N ARG A 21 14.75 7.67 5.97
CA ARG A 21 15.41 8.35 4.87
C ARG A 21 16.91 8.07 4.84
N SER A 22 17.58 8.13 6.01
CA SER A 22 19.00 7.84 6.13
C SER A 22 19.33 6.38 5.82
N LEU A 23 18.45 5.43 6.18
CA LEU A 23 18.64 4.03 5.86
C LEU A 23 18.48 3.79 4.36
N LEU A 24 17.43 4.35 3.73
CA LEU A 24 17.18 4.24 2.30
C LEU A 24 18.29 4.87 1.45
N ALA A 25 18.81 6.04 1.86
CA ALA A 25 19.91 6.72 1.15
C ALA A 25 21.23 5.90 1.13
N ARG A 26 21.45 5.04 2.13
CA ARG A 26 22.61 4.13 2.19
C ARG A 26 22.40 2.84 1.41
N HIS A 27 21.18 2.59 0.95
CA HIS A 27 20.82 1.43 0.17
C HIS A 27 20.71 1.81 -1.32
N GLN A 28 21.61 1.31 -2.16
CA GLN A 28 21.62 1.60 -3.59
C GLN A 28 21.29 0.34 -4.37
N GLY A 29 20.16 0.34 -5.06
CA GLY A 29 19.83 -0.61 -6.11
C GLY A 29 18.37 -1.08 -6.12
N PRO A 30 17.81 -1.33 -7.31
CA PRO A 30 16.56 -2.06 -7.43
C PRO A 30 16.78 -3.52 -6.98
N PRO A 31 15.72 -4.23 -6.55
CA PRO A 31 15.80 -5.67 -6.32
C PRO A 31 16.30 -6.37 -7.58
N GLY A 32 17.21 -7.35 -7.41
CA GLY A 32 17.76 -8.12 -8.53
C GLY A 32 16.68 -8.88 -9.29
N ASP A 33 16.88 -9.09 -10.59
CA ASP A 33 16.00 -9.92 -11.42
C ASP A 33 15.89 -11.33 -10.84
N GLY A 34 14.66 -11.84 -10.69
CA GLY A 34 14.36 -13.19 -10.21
C GLY A 34 14.23 -13.37 -8.69
N GLY A 35 14.31 -12.30 -7.90
CA GLY A 35 14.07 -12.32 -6.46
C GLY A 35 12.59 -12.17 -6.07
N PRO A 36 12.29 -12.03 -4.74
CA PRO A 36 10.93 -11.90 -4.21
C PRO A 36 10.26 -10.55 -4.54
N GLY A 37 10.85 -9.72 -5.39
CA GLY A 37 10.33 -8.42 -5.78
C GLY A 37 10.62 -7.29 -4.79
N TYR A 38 11.39 -7.56 -3.75
CA TYR A 38 11.94 -6.58 -2.80
C TYR A 38 13.34 -7.05 -2.36
N ASP A 39 14.10 -6.18 -1.69
CA ASP A 39 15.39 -6.55 -1.11
C ASP A 39 15.19 -7.09 0.32
N PRO A 40 15.41 -8.41 0.56
CA PRO A 40 15.25 -8.99 1.89
C PRO A 40 16.26 -8.44 2.92
N GLY A 41 17.43 -7.98 2.46
CA GLY A 41 18.44 -7.37 3.32
C GLY A 41 17.99 -5.99 3.82
N LEU A 42 17.47 -5.16 2.91
CA LEU A 42 16.87 -3.87 3.25
C LEU A 42 15.65 -4.05 4.16
N TRP A 43 14.75 -4.97 3.82
CA TRP A 43 13.56 -5.24 4.64
C TRP A 43 13.92 -5.64 6.06
N ARG A 44 14.86 -6.56 6.22
CA ARG A 44 15.35 -6.97 7.53
C ARG A 44 15.90 -5.78 8.34
N ARG A 45 16.69 -4.91 7.69
CA ARG A 45 17.24 -3.72 8.36
C ARG A 45 16.14 -2.73 8.75
N LEU A 46 15.17 -2.46 7.89
CA LEU A 46 14.01 -1.62 8.19
C LEU A 46 13.26 -2.14 9.41
N CYS A 47 13.06 -3.45 9.51
CA CYS A 47 12.36 -4.07 10.64
C CYS A 47 13.22 -4.10 11.91
N GLN A 48 14.51 -4.45 11.83
CA GLN A 48 15.36 -4.63 13.02
C GLN A 48 15.93 -3.32 13.55
N GLU A 49 16.30 -2.35 12.69
CA GLU A 49 16.90 -1.08 13.12
C GLU A 49 15.82 -0.03 13.46
N ILE A 50 14.64 -0.09 12.84
CA ILE A 50 13.59 0.94 12.97
C ILE A 50 12.26 0.36 13.50
N GLY A 51 11.98 -0.93 13.26
CA GLY A 51 10.73 -1.57 13.67
C GLY A 51 9.54 -1.28 12.73
N VAL A 52 9.80 -1.01 11.45
CA VAL A 52 8.76 -0.48 10.52
C VAL A 52 7.53 -1.40 10.38
N ALA A 53 7.70 -2.72 10.45
CA ALA A 53 6.60 -3.66 10.32
C ALA A 53 5.71 -3.72 11.58
N GLY A 54 6.28 -3.40 12.74
CA GLY A 54 5.59 -3.44 14.03
C GLY A 54 4.97 -2.11 14.46
N LEU A 55 5.17 -0.99 13.74
CA LEU A 55 4.79 0.35 14.20
C LEU A 55 3.34 0.43 14.69
N ALA A 56 2.37 0.02 13.86
CA ALA A 56 0.95 0.08 14.18
C ALA A 56 0.38 -1.23 14.76
N LEU A 57 1.25 -2.11 15.23
CA LEU A 57 0.85 -3.34 15.95
C LEU A 57 1.01 -3.13 17.46
N PRO A 58 0.11 -3.71 18.29
CA PRO A 58 0.20 -3.60 19.74
C PRO A 58 1.48 -4.21 20.32
N GLU A 59 1.98 -3.65 21.43
CA GLU A 59 3.17 -4.15 22.14
C GLU A 59 3.03 -5.59 22.61
N CYS A 60 1.82 -6.03 23.00
CA CYS A 60 1.55 -7.41 23.42
C CYS A 60 1.78 -8.45 22.31
N TYR A 61 1.90 -8.01 21.05
CA TYR A 61 2.24 -8.83 19.89
C TYR A 61 3.61 -8.49 19.30
N GLY A 62 4.46 -7.80 20.07
CA GLY A 62 5.81 -7.45 19.64
C GLY A 62 5.89 -6.19 18.76
N GLY A 63 4.80 -5.46 18.61
CA GLY A 63 4.79 -4.17 17.93
C GLY A 63 5.24 -3.00 18.78
N ALA A 64 5.23 -1.80 18.23
CA ALA A 64 5.60 -0.56 18.92
C ALA A 64 4.39 0.16 19.56
N GLY A 65 3.17 -0.24 19.28
CA GLY A 65 1.96 0.41 19.77
C GLY A 65 1.79 1.86 19.28
N ALA A 66 2.50 2.26 18.22
CA ALA A 66 2.33 3.54 17.54
C ALA A 66 1.04 3.52 16.70
N GLY A 67 0.90 4.42 15.75
CA GLY A 67 -0.35 4.53 15.01
C GLY A 67 -0.20 4.50 13.49
N PRO A 68 -1.33 4.68 12.77
CA PRO A 68 -1.30 4.80 11.33
C PRO A 68 -0.50 6.02 10.84
N VAL A 69 -0.34 7.06 11.65
CA VAL A 69 0.47 8.25 11.31
C VAL A 69 1.94 7.88 11.12
N GLU A 70 2.52 7.10 12.04
CA GLU A 70 3.91 6.63 11.97
C GLU A 70 4.11 5.67 10.79
N THR A 71 3.12 4.80 10.54
CA THR A 71 3.10 3.95 9.34
C THR A 71 3.10 4.79 8.06
N ASN A 72 2.32 5.87 8.00
CA ASN A 72 2.28 6.78 6.87
C ASN A 72 3.60 7.50 6.64
N ILE A 73 4.31 7.90 7.71
CA ILE A 73 5.65 8.51 7.60
C ILE A 73 6.61 7.55 6.88
N VAL A 74 6.60 6.28 7.27
CA VAL A 74 7.43 5.25 6.61
C VAL A 74 7.00 5.04 5.17
N ALA A 75 5.71 4.87 4.91
CA ALA A 75 5.17 4.65 3.57
C ALA A 75 5.50 5.81 2.63
N GLU A 76 5.41 7.06 3.10
CA GLU A 76 5.78 8.25 2.33
C GLU A 76 7.26 8.25 1.93
N GLU A 77 8.17 7.91 2.84
CA GLU A 77 9.60 7.82 2.52
C GLU A 77 9.91 6.66 1.56
N LEU A 78 9.25 5.51 1.71
CA LEU A 78 9.36 4.40 0.75
C LEU A 78 8.86 4.79 -0.64
N GLY A 79 7.75 5.54 -0.70
CA GLY A 79 7.16 6.03 -1.94
C GLY A 79 8.06 6.99 -2.70
N ARG A 80 8.83 7.85 -2.01
CA ARG A 80 9.76 8.82 -2.64
C ARG A 80 10.71 8.15 -3.63
N ASP A 81 11.29 7.01 -3.26
CA ASP A 81 12.28 6.31 -4.07
C ASP A 81 11.70 5.08 -4.77
N LEU A 82 10.37 4.91 -4.75
CA LEU A 82 9.66 3.73 -5.27
C LEU A 82 10.21 2.43 -4.68
N THR A 83 10.58 2.44 -3.40
CA THR A 83 11.20 1.31 -2.73
C THR A 83 10.18 0.20 -2.53
N ALA A 84 10.45 -0.96 -3.13
CA ALA A 84 9.60 -2.13 -2.97
C ALA A 84 9.85 -2.79 -1.61
N THR A 85 8.79 -2.91 -0.80
CA THR A 85 8.83 -3.62 0.50
C THR A 85 7.48 -4.31 0.76
N PRO A 86 7.45 -5.36 1.57
CA PRO A 86 6.19 -6.01 1.95
C PRO A 86 5.38 -5.24 3.01
N LEU A 87 5.75 -4.01 3.38
CA LEU A 87 5.07 -3.21 4.41
C LEU A 87 3.55 -3.15 4.18
N LEU A 88 3.12 -2.73 2.97
CA LEU A 88 1.71 -2.53 2.67
C LEU A 88 0.91 -3.84 2.72
N GLY A 89 1.42 -4.92 2.13
CA GLY A 89 0.70 -6.19 2.02
C GLY A 89 0.70 -6.99 3.32
N SER A 90 1.84 -7.05 4.01
CA SER A 90 2.02 -7.88 5.20
C SER A 90 1.70 -7.11 6.48
N ALA A 91 2.51 -6.12 6.83
CA ALA A 91 2.36 -5.43 8.11
C ALA A 91 1.05 -4.62 8.19
N VAL A 92 0.70 -3.90 7.11
CA VAL A 92 -0.50 -3.06 7.13
C VAL A 92 -1.74 -3.88 6.81
N LEU A 93 -1.86 -4.48 5.61
CA LEU A 93 -3.10 -5.14 5.22
C LEU A 93 -3.36 -6.41 6.04
N ALA A 94 -2.40 -7.36 6.09
CA ALA A 94 -2.60 -8.62 6.80
C ALA A 94 -2.55 -8.45 8.32
N GLY A 95 -1.62 -7.65 8.86
CA GLY A 95 -1.52 -7.38 10.29
C GLY A 95 -2.78 -6.70 10.84
N GLN A 96 -3.27 -5.66 10.17
CA GLN A 96 -4.49 -4.97 10.60
C GLN A 96 -5.76 -5.82 10.38
N LEU A 97 -5.77 -6.69 9.35
CA LEU A 97 -6.86 -7.64 9.17
C LEU A 97 -6.94 -8.62 10.35
N LEU A 98 -5.81 -9.20 10.77
CA LEU A 98 -5.76 -10.08 11.93
C LEU A 98 -6.28 -9.38 13.20
N LEU A 99 -5.80 -8.17 13.50
CA LEU A 99 -6.26 -7.39 14.65
C LEU A 99 -7.77 -7.15 14.59
N ALA A 100 -8.30 -6.78 13.42
CA ALA A 100 -9.71 -6.49 13.24
C ALA A 100 -10.63 -7.72 13.37
N THR A 101 -10.09 -8.96 13.31
CA THR A 101 -10.87 -10.17 13.55
C THR A 101 -11.22 -10.38 15.02
N GLY A 102 -10.41 -9.84 15.93
CA GLY A 102 -10.51 -10.11 17.37
C GLY A 102 -10.16 -11.55 17.77
N ASP A 103 -9.55 -12.34 16.87
CA ASP A 103 -9.07 -13.70 17.18
C ASP A 103 -7.70 -13.62 17.87
N GLU A 104 -7.74 -13.63 19.21
CA GLU A 104 -6.54 -13.49 20.03
C GLU A 104 -5.53 -14.62 19.77
N ALA A 105 -6.00 -15.86 19.55
CA ALA A 105 -5.12 -17.00 19.31
C ALA A 105 -4.38 -16.87 17.97
N ALA A 106 -5.07 -16.42 16.92
CA ALA A 106 -4.44 -16.14 15.62
C ALA A 106 -3.48 -14.94 15.73
N CYS A 107 -3.87 -13.87 16.43
CA CYS A 107 -3.01 -12.71 16.67
C CYS A 107 -1.73 -13.08 17.41
N GLN A 108 -1.82 -13.83 18.52
CA GLN A 108 -0.64 -14.25 19.30
C GLN A 108 0.32 -15.13 18.50
N ARG A 109 -0.19 -15.91 17.55
CA ARG A 109 0.63 -16.81 16.75
C ARG A 109 1.30 -16.12 15.56
N LEU A 110 0.61 -15.20 14.89
CA LEU A 110 1.05 -14.66 13.61
C LEU A 110 1.66 -13.25 13.73
N LEU A 111 1.10 -12.39 14.58
CA LEU A 111 1.52 -10.98 14.62
C LEU A 111 2.97 -10.78 15.08
N PRO A 112 3.55 -11.55 16.02
CA PRO A 112 4.95 -11.34 16.40
C PRO A 112 5.93 -11.48 15.22
N GLY A 113 5.76 -12.50 14.37
CA GLY A 113 6.61 -12.69 13.19
C GLY A 113 6.34 -11.66 12.09
N ILE A 114 5.11 -11.14 12.00
CA ILE A 114 4.79 -10.02 11.09
C ILE A 114 5.43 -8.73 11.61
N ALA A 115 5.38 -8.47 12.93
CA ALA A 115 5.89 -7.26 13.57
C ALA A 115 7.42 -7.13 13.43
N ASP A 116 8.16 -8.24 13.56
CA ASP A 116 9.62 -8.25 13.39
C ASP A 116 10.07 -8.45 11.93
N GLY A 117 9.11 -8.67 11.01
CA GLY A 117 9.35 -8.84 9.58
C GLY A 117 9.93 -10.19 9.19
N SER A 118 9.96 -11.18 10.10
CA SER A 118 10.43 -12.55 9.83
C SER A 118 9.38 -13.42 9.13
N VAL A 119 8.09 -13.09 9.27
CA VAL A 119 6.95 -13.72 8.60
C VAL A 119 6.31 -12.74 7.63
N LEU A 120 6.21 -13.16 6.38
CA LEU A 120 5.51 -12.44 5.34
C LEU A 120 4.09 -12.99 5.19
N ALA A 121 3.09 -12.21 5.57
CA ALA A 121 1.69 -12.57 5.38
C ALA A 121 1.10 -11.87 4.15
N ALA A 122 0.21 -12.55 3.42
CA ALA A 122 -0.51 -11.98 2.29
C ALA A 122 -2.01 -12.24 2.39
N VAL A 123 -2.82 -11.34 1.81
CA VAL A 123 -4.29 -11.44 1.86
C VAL A 123 -4.83 -11.78 0.48
N ALA A 124 -5.36 -12.98 0.32
CA ALA A 124 -6.06 -13.46 -0.86
C ALA A 124 -7.54 -13.07 -0.75
N TRP A 125 -7.94 -12.00 -1.46
CA TRP A 125 -9.27 -11.40 -1.29
C TRP A 125 -9.96 -11.11 -2.62
N ALA A 126 -9.48 -10.15 -3.41
CA ALA A 126 -10.13 -9.72 -4.63
C ALA A 126 -10.15 -10.84 -5.69
N GLY A 127 -11.30 -11.05 -6.34
CA GLY A 127 -11.39 -11.95 -7.48
C GLY A 127 -10.81 -11.36 -8.77
N PRO A 128 -10.94 -12.08 -9.91
CA PRO A 128 -10.37 -11.65 -11.20
C PRO A 128 -10.80 -10.26 -11.66
N ALA A 129 -12.00 -9.83 -11.29
CA ALA A 129 -12.52 -8.50 -11.63
C ALA A 129 -11.94 -7.35 -10.80
N GLY A 130 -11.06 -7.62 -9.82
CA GLY A 130 -10.41 -6.62 -8.99
C GLY A 130 -11.34 -5.90 -8.01
N HIS A 131 -12.43 -6.53 -7.58
CA HIS A 131 -13.35 -5.94 -6.63
C HIS A 131 -12.86 -6.11 -5.19
N TRP A 132 -12.69 -5.01 -4.48
CA TRP A 132 -12.23 -4.94 -3.09
C TRP A 132 -13.37 -4.62 -2.09
N GLY A 133 -14.61 -4.92 -2.47
CA GLY A 133 -15.77 -4.75 -1.58
C GLY A 133 -15.71 -5.75 -0.41
N PRO A 134 -15.93 -5.30 0.85
CA PRO A 134 -15.82 -6.20 2.02
C PRO A 134 -16.91 -7.29 2.08
N GLY A 135 -17.92 -7.20 1.22
CA GLY A 135 -18.93 -8.23 1.04
C GLY A 135 -18.67 -9.16 -0.15
N GLN A 136 -17.51 -9.07 -0.79
CA GLN A 136 -17.12 -9.86 -1.96
C GLN A 136 -15.81 -10.60 -1.68
N ALA A 137 -15.66 -11.77 -2.25
CA ALA A 137 -14.42 -12.55 -2.21
C ALA A 137 -14.25 -13.32 -3.52
N GLY A 138 -13.01 -13.54 -3.93
CA GLY A 138 -12.69 -14.36 -5.11
C GLY A 138 -12.84 -15.87 -4.86
N CYS A 139 -12.95 -16.26 -3.59
CA CYS A 139 -13.03 -17.65 -3.17
C CYS A 139 -14.33 -17.94 -2.42
N THR A 140 -14.68 -19.21 -2.34
CA THR A 140 -15.76 -19.77 -1.53
C THR A 140 -15.19 -20.78 -0.53
N ALA A 141 -15.84 -20.93 0.62
CA ALA A 141 -15.48 -21.93 1.62
C ALA A 141 -16.69 -22.79 1.99
N THR A 142 -16.50 -24.09 2.00
CA THR A 142 -17.51 -25.08 2.38
C THR A 142 -17.01 -25.93 3.55
N ARG A 143 -17.93 -26.37 4.41
CA ARG A 143 -17.60 -27.26 5.50
C ARG A 143 -17.20 -28.66 4.98
N ALA A 144 -16.09 -29.19 5.46
CA ALA A 144 -15.61 -30.53 5.14
C ALA A 144 -15.13 -31.21 6.44
N GLY A 145 -15.99 -32.08 7.02
CA GLY A 145 -15.76 -32.61 8.36
C GLY A 145 -15.70 -31.50 9.40
N ASP A 146 -14.65 -31.50 10.21
CA ASP A 146 -14.40 -30.48 11.24
C ASP A 146 -13.70 -29.21 10.71
N GLY A 147 -13.28 -29.22 9.44
CA GLY A 147 -12.53 -28.14 8.79
C GLY A 147 -13.32 -27.40 7.70
N TRP A 148 -12.56 -26.66 6.90
CA TRP A 148 -13.08 -25.93 5.74
C TRP A 148 -12.24 -26.25 4.51
N GLN A 149 -12.91 -26.37 3.37
CA GLN A 149 -12.31 -26.43 2.05
C GLN A 149 -12.61 -25.15 1.29
N LEU A 150 -11.57 -24.59 0.66
CA LEU A 150 -11.63 -23.37 -0.09
C LEU A 150 -11.44 -23.66 -1.59
N ASP A 151 -12.27 -23.01 -2.41
CA ASP A 151 -12.22 -23.09 -3.86
C ASP A 151 -12.34 -21.68 -4.44
N GLY A 152 -11.63 -21.40 -5.54
CA GLY A 152 -11.71 -20.14 -6.25
C GLY A 152 -10.36 -19.53 -6.59
N GLU A 153 -10.37 -18.24 -6.96
CA GLU A 153 -9.17 -17.50 -7.37
C GLU A 153 -9.18 -16.11 -6.75
N ALA A 154 -8.05 -15.75 -6.14
CA ALA A 154 -7.76 -14.39 -5.71
C ALA A 154 -6.67 -13.79 -6.60
N HIS A 155 -6.84 -12.53 -6.98
CA HIS A 155 -5.92 -11.77 -7.81
C HIS A 155 -5.41 -10.54 -7.05
N TYR A 156 -4.34 -9.94 -7.56
CA TYR A 156 -3.73 -8.74 -6.97
C TYR A 156 -3.27 -8.95 -5.52
N VAL A 157 -2.88 -10.19 -5.19
CA VAL A 157 -2.41 -10.57 -3.86
C VAL A 157 -0.99 -10.04 -3.70
N LEU A 158 -0.81 -9.01 -2.89
CA LEU A 158 0.50 -8.41 -2.64
C LEU A 158 1.44 -9.45 -2.04
N TYR A 159 2.57 -9.71 -2.72
CA TYR A 159 3.58 -10.72 -2.34
C TYR A 159 3.02 -12.14 -2.14
N GLY A 160 1.86 -12.46 -2.71
CA GLY A 160 1.18 -13.74 -2.51
C GLY A 160 1.95 -14.96 -3.00
N ASP A 161 2.86 -14.78 -3.96
CA ASP A 161 3.68 -15.86 -4.51
C ASP A 161 4.90 -16.22 -3.64
N CYS A 162 5.25 -15.37 -2.68
CA CYS A 162 6.37 -15.59 -1.76
C CYS A 162 6.00 -15.45 -0.28
N ALA A 163 4.71 -15.33 0.04
CA ALA A 163 4.24 -15.23 1.43
C ALA A 163 4.44 -16.55 2.19
N ASP A 164 4.78 -16.44 3.48
CA ASP A 164 4.88 -17.54 4.43
C ASP A 164 3.52 -17.94 5.00
N VAL A 165 2.55 -17.01 4.98
CA VAL A 165 1.17 -17.20 5.44
C VAL A 165 0.20 -16.56 4.47
N LEU A 166 -0.86 -17.27 4.10
CA LEU A 166 -1.98 -16.72 3.34
C LEU A 166 -3.22 -16.57 4.22
N LEU A 167 -3.80 -15.37 4.21
CA LEU A 167 -5.10 -15.08 4.80
C LEU A 167 -6.12 -14.96 3.66
N ALA A 168 -7.01 -15.95 3.52
CA ALA A 168 -8.00 -15.98 2.46
C ALA A 168 -9.36 -15.46 2.94
N ALA A 169 -9.93 -14.49 2.22
CA ALA A 169 -11.32 -14.12 2.33
C ALA A 169 -12.17 -15.04 1.43
N ALA A 170 -13.16 -15.69 1.98
CA ALA A 170 -14.01 -16.59 1.23
C ALA A 170 -15.48 -16.45 1.60
N GLY A 171 -16.37 -16.59 0.59
CA GLY A 171 -17.81 -16.65 0.80
C GLY A 171 -18.20 -17.94 1.50
N THR A 172 -18.97 -17.82 2.59
CA THR A 172 -19.59 -18.94 3.31
C THR A 172 -21.10 -18.77 3.31
N PRO A 173 -21.89 -19.79 3.70
CA PRO A 173 -23.35 -19.64 3.84
C PRO A 173 -23.76 -18.49 4.79
N ASP A 174 -22.88 -18.17 5.77
CA ASP A 174 -23.13 -17.15 6.80
C ASP A 174 -22.56 -15.76 6.44
N GLY A 175 -22.01 -15.59 5.23
CA GLY A 175 -21.35 -14.38 4.78
C GLY A 175 -19.87 -14.56 4.46
N ILE A 176 -19.05 -13.52 4.59
CA ILE A 176 -17.60 -13.63 4.34
C ILE A 176 -16.90 -14.17 5.58
N GLY A 177 -16.18 -15.29 5.41
CA GLY A 177 -15.24 -15.85 6.38
C GLY A 177 -13.81 -15.50 6.05
N LEU A 178 -12.96 -15.51 7.08
CA LEU A 178 -11.51 -15.37 6.95
C LEU A 178 -10.83 -16.68 7.35
N PHE A 179 -9.85 -17.08 6.57
CA PHE A 179 -9.19 -18.37 6.72
C PHE A 179 -7.68 -18.20 6.60
N GLU A 180 -6.95 -18.81 7.49
CA GLU A 180 -5.54 -19.06 7.31
C GLU A 180 -5.37 -20.30 6.44
N VAL A 181 -4.48 -20.20 5.47
CA VAL A 181 -4.22 -21.23 4.48
C VAL A 181 -2.70 -21.44 4.40
N ASP A 182 -2.27 -22.68 4.55
CA ASP A 182 -0.85 -23.05 4.35
C ASP A 182 -0.51 -22.83 2.87
N PRO A 183 0.48 -21.97 2.56
CA PRO A 183 0.83 -21.66 1.18
C PRO A 183 1.45 -22.83 0.41
N ASP A 184 1.92 -23.87 1.10
CA ASP A 184 2.65 -25.00 0.49
C ASP A 184 1.82 -26.30 0.43
N GLN A 185 0.52 -26.22 0.80
CA GLN A 185 -0.36 -27.38 0.77
C GLN A 185 -0.80 -27.78 -0.65
N ASP A 186 -1.24 -29.04 -0.80
CA ASP A 186 -1.91 -29.50 -2.00
C ASP A 186 -3.21 -28.71 -2.27
N GLY A 187 -3.55 -28.50 -3.54
CA GLY A 187 -4.74 -27.75 -3.92
C GLY A 187 -4.56 -26.23 -3.90
N LEU A 188 -3.36 -25.73 -3.66
CA LEU A 188 -3.00 -24.32 -3.75
C LEU A 188 -1.95 -24.09 -4.84
N ALA A 189 -2.20 -23.12 -5.71
CA ALA A 189 -1.23 -22.66 -6.71
C ALA A 189 -1.05 -21.15 -6.62
N ARG A 190 0.20 -20.72 -6.63
CA ARG A 190 0.61 -19.31 -6.57
C ARG A 190 1.36 -18.95 -7.85
N THR A 191 0.98 -17.84 -8.47
CA THR A 191 1.62 -17.40 -9.72
C THR A 191 1.97 -15.93 -9.62
N ALA A 192 3.24 -15.59 -9.79
CA ALA A 192 3.66 -14.20 -9.86
C ALA A 192 2.93 -13.48 -11.00
N GLY A 193 2.33 -12.35 -10.71
CA GLY A 193 1.67 -11.50 -11.70
C GLY A 193 2.69 -10.71 -12.50
N VAL A 194 2.38 -10.50 -13.78
CA VAL A 194 3.12 -9.57 -14.64
C VAL A 194 2.37 -8.25 -14.64
N GLY A 195 2.89 -7.25 -13.92
CA GLY A 195 2.31 -5.93 -13.82
C GLY A 195 3.04 -4.87 -14.65
N MET A 196 2.40 -3.72 -14.85
CA MET A 196 3.02 -2.56 -15.48
C MET A 196 4.20 -2.04 -14.63
N ASP A 197 4.07 -2.02 -13.31
CA ASP A 197 5.12 -1.63 -12.36
C ASP A 197 5.83 -2.87 -11.81
N PRO A 198 7.10 -3.10 -12.19
CA PRO A 198 7.87 -4.23 -11.68
C PRO A 198 8.21 -4.10 -10.19
N GLY A 199 8.11 -2.89 -9.60
CA GLY A 199 8.31 -2.65 -8.17
C GLY A 199 7.08 -2.95 -7.31
N LEU A 200 5.92 -3.26 -7.92
CA LEU A 200 4.71 -3.66 -7.22
C LEU A 200 4.46 -5.16 -7.45
N ARG A 201 4.90 -6.00 -6.50
CA ARG A 201 4.73 -7.45 -6.59
C ARG A 201 3.31 -7.86 -6.25
N VAL A 202 2.58 -8.35 -7.23
CA VAL A 202 1.24 -8.95 -7.06
C VAL A 202 1.23 -10.38 -7.60
N ALA A 203 0.38 -11.22 -7.05
CA ALA A 203 0.23 -12.61 -7.46
C ALA A 203 -1.24 -12.97 -7.69
N GLY A 204 -1.44 -14.04 -8.45
CA GLY A 204 -2.66 -14.83 -8.48
C GLY A 204 -2.52 -16.02 -7.53
N VAL A 205 -3.56 -16.27 -6.75
CA VAL A 205 -3.69 -17.43 -5.85
C VAL A 205 -4.91 -18.22 -6.24
N ARG A 206 -4.72 -19.48 -6.62
CA ARG A 206 -5.81 -20.40 -6.95
C ARG A 206 -5.93 -21.47 -5.88
N LEU A 207 -7.14 -21.65 -5.38
CA LEU A 207 -7.50 -22.67 -4.39
C LEU A 207 -8.42 -23.71 -5.05
N LYS A 208 -8.12 -24.97 -4.86
CA LYS A 208 -8.92 -26.10 -5.35
C LYS A 208 -8.99 -27.17 -4.27
N GLY A 209 -10.03 -27.10 -3.45
CA GLY A 209 -10.18 -27.95 -2.28
C GLY A 209 -9.10 -27.73 -1.21
N ALA A 210 -8.50 -26.54 -1.16
CA ALA A 210 -7.46 -26.23 -0.19
C ALA A 210 -8.03 -26.17 1.22
N VAL A 211 -7.31 -26.72 2.20
CA VAL A 211 -7.73 -26.71 3.60
C VAL A 211 -7.48 -25.34 4.22
N GLY A 212 -8.48 -24.79 4.90
CA GLY A 212 -8.35 -23.52 5.62
C GLY A 212 -8.74 -23.63 7.08
N GLN A 213 -7.96 -23.00 7.94
CA GLN A 213 -8.33 -22.81 9.33
C GLN A 213 -9.06 -21.47 9.47
N ARG A 214 -10.33 -21.50 9.92
CA ARG A 214 -11.12 -20.28 10.10
C ARG A 214 -10.50 -19.40 11.19
N ILE A 215 -10.39 -18.10 10.91
CA ILE A 215 -9.95 -17.06 11.83
C ILE A 215 -11.18 -16.24 12.24
N GLY A 216 -11.40 -16.10 13.55
CA GLY A 216 -12.55 -15.41 14.10
C GLY A 216 -13.88 -16.13 13.86
N THR A 217 -14.93 -15.69 14.56
CA THR A 217 -16.23 -16.39 14.57
C THR A 217 -17.32 -15.73 13.71
N GLY A 218 -17.05 -14.58 13.04
CA GLY A 218 -18.12 -13.98 12.28
C GLY A 218 -17.89 -12.59 11.66
N ALA A 219 -16.79 -11.92 11.96
CA ALA A 219 -16.59 -10.52 11.60
C ALA A 219 -15.77 -10.30 10.29
N GLY A 220 -15.88 -11.16 9.30
CA GLY A 220 -15.08 -11.04 8.07
C GLY A 220 -15.30 -9.72 7.34
N ARG A 221 -16.55 -9.31 7.13
CA ARG A 221 -16.87 -8.06 6.41
C ARG A 221 -16.36 -6.80 7.11
N PRO A 222 -16.62 -6.56 8.41
CA PRO A 222 -16.07 -5.38 9.12
C PRO A 222 -14.54 -5.39 9.17
N ALA A 223 -13.92 -6.54 9.42
CA ALA A 223 -12.47 -6.68 9.46
C ALA A 223 -11.82 -6.33 8.11
N LEU A 224 -12.36 -6.85 7.00
CA LEU A 224 -11.92 -6.52 5.65
C LEU A 224 -12.10 -5.03 5.33
N ALA A 225 -13.22 -4.42 5.73
CA ALA A 225 -13.44 -2.99 5.54
C ALA A 225 -12.39 -2.16 6.27
N ARG A 226 -12.15 -2.47 7.55
CA ARG A 226 -11.15 -1.78 8.38
C ARG A 226 -9.74 -1.92 7.81
N ALA A 227 -9.32 -3.14 7.48
CA ALA A 227 -8.00 -3.41 6.92
C ALA A 227 -7.78 -2.72 5.57
N ARG A 228 -8.79 -2.76 4.67
CA ARG A 228 -8.75 -2.04 3.40
C ARG A 228 -8.58 -0.55 3.59
N ASP A 229 -9.35 0.05 4.49
CA ASP A 229 -9.34 1.50 4.69
C ASP A 229 -7.99 1.96 5.30
N LEU A 230 -7.41 1.20 6.23
CA LEU A 230 -6.06 1.45 6.74
C LEU A 230 -4.98 1.26 5.67
N ALA A 231 -5.07 0.19 4.87
CA ALA A 231 -4.14 -0.04 3.77
C ALA A 231 -4.28 1.03 2.67
N GLY A 232 -5.49 1.52 2.41
CA GLY A 232 -5.74 2.62 1.48
C GLY A 232 -5.11 3.93 1.94
N VAL A 233 -5.13 4.24 3.23
CA VAL A 233 -4.47 5.42 3.81
C VAL A 233 -2.95 5.29 3.74
N ALA A 234 -2.37 4.13 4.07
CA ALA A 234 -0.93 3.90 3.96
C ALA A 234 -0.45 3.96 2.49
N LEU A 235 -1.22 3.38 1.56
CA LEU A 235 -0.96 3.51 0.12
C LEU A 235 -1.02 4.96 -0.34
N GLY A 236 -1.98 5.75 0.18
CA GLY A 236 -2.08 7.18 -0.07
C GLY A 236 -0.81 7.93 0.35
N ALA A 237 -0.22 7.58 1.49
CA ALA A 237 1.06 8.15 1.93
C ALA A 237 2.22 7.78 1.00
N GLU A 238 2.31 6.52 0.55
CA GLU A 238 3.28 6.09 -0.47
C GLU A 238 3.11 6.89 -1.76
N GLN A 239 1.86 7.10 -2.20
CA GLN A 239 1.54 7.90 -3.40
C GLN A 239 1.94 9.37 -3.23
N VAL A 240 1.74 9.96 -2.04
CA VAL A 240 2.17 11.33 -1.72
C VAL A 240 3.69 11.45 -1.81
N GLY A 241 4.43 10.51 -1.23
CA GLY A 241 5.90 10.48 -1.31
C GLY A 241 6.39 10.43 -2.76
N ALA A 242 5.81 9.54 -3.56
CA ALA A 242 6.12 9.42 -4.99
C ALA A 242 5.76 10.69 -5.78
N ALA A 243 4.60 11.31 -5.53
CA ALA A 243 4.16 12.54 -6.19
C ALA A 243 5.08 13.72 -5.85
N GLN A 244 5.47 13.87 -4.59
CA GLN A 244 6.42 14.88 -4.13
C GLN A 244 7.77 14.74 -4.83
N GLN A 245 8.28 13.53 -4.93
CA GLN A 245 9.56 13.27 -5.57
C GLN A 245 9.49 13.49 -7.09
N ALA A 246 8.39 13.08 -7.74
CA ALA A 246 8.16 13.35 -9.15
C ALA A 246 8.14 14.86 -9.44
N LEU A 247 7.46 15.63 -8.60
CA LEU A 247 7.44 17.09 -8.70
C LEU A 247 8.83 17.69 -8.48
N ALA A 248 9.55 17.27 -7.44
CA ALA A 248 10.88 17.78 -7.13
C ALA A 248 11.89 17.54 -8.27
N GLN A 249 11.89 16.33 -8.85
CA GLN A 249 12.74 16.02 -10.01
C GLN A 249 12.33 16.83 -11.25
N THR A 250 11.04 17.06 -11.46
CA THR A 250 10.53 17.86 -12.56
C THR A 250 10.97 19.31 -12.43
N VAL A 251 10.84 19.90 -11.24
CA VAL A 251 11.33 21.26 -10.96
C VAL A 251 12.84 21.36 -11.23
N ALA A 252 13.63 20.42 -10.68
CA ALA A 252 15.07 20.41 -10.89
C ALA A 252 15.46 20.33 -12.39
N TYR A 253 14.79 19.45 -13.13
CA TYR A 253 15.01 19.33 -14.57
C TYR A 253 14.68 20.62 -15.32
N THR A 254 13.54 21.27 -15.02
CA THR A 254 13.13 22.51 -15.70
C THR A 254 14.08 23.69 -15.44
N LEU A 255 14.79 23.69 -14.32
CA LEU A 255 15.79 24.71 -13.99
C LEU A 255 17.10 24.57 -14.81
N THR A 256 17.40 23.36 -15.28
CA THR A 256 18.63 23.06 -16.02
C THR A 256 18.44 22.91 -17.51
N ARG A 257 17.24 22.45 -17.96
CA ARG A 257 16.95 22.25 -19.39
C ARG A 257 16.73 23.57 -20.10
N VAL A 258 17.56 23.84 -21.13
CA VAL A 258 17.48 25.05 -21.95
C VAL A 258 16.73 24.77 -23.25
N GLN A 259 15.72 25.57 -23.55
CA GLN A 259 15.04 25.68 -24.85
C GLN A 259 14.65 27.13 -25.09
N PHE A 260 14.57 27.53 -26.34
CA PHE A 260 14.26 28.93 -26.72
C PHE A 260 15.20 29.97 -26.06
N GLY A 261 16.48 29.59 -25.87
CA GLY A 261 17.52 30.46 -25.33
C GLY A 261 17.53 30.65 -23.82
N ARG A 262 16.68 29.95 -23.06
CA ARG A 262 16.64 30.04 -21.60
C ARG A 262 16.17 28.73 -20.93
N ALA A 263 16.36 28.61 -19.61
CA ALA A 263 15.83 27.47 -18.85
C ALA A 263 14.30 27.38 -19.01
N ILE A 264 13.78 26.18 -19.26
CA ILE A 264 12.33 26.01 -19.48
C ILE A 264 11.50 26.36 -18.25
N GLY A 265 12.04 26.20 -17.04
CA GLY A 265 11.42 26.64 -15.78
C GLY A 265 11.26 28.15 -15.63
N SER A 266 11.84 28.97 -16.53
CA SER A 266 11.61 30.42 -16.55
C SER A 266 10.33 30.83 -17.26
N PHE A 267 9.62 29.90 -17.93
CA PHE A 267 8.33 30.19 -18.56
C PHE A 267 7.21 30.12 -17.53
N GLN A 268 6.42 31.19 -17.39
CA GLN A 268 5.31 31.27 -16.44
C GLN A 268 4.32 30.13 -16.58
N ALA A 269 4.01 29.69 -17.82
CA ALA A 269 3.08 28.59 -18.05
C ALA A 269 3.54 27.29 -17.35
N LEU A 270 4.85 27.02 -17.30
CA LEU A 270 5.38 25.85 -16.60
C LEU A 270 5.47 26.07 -15.09
N GLN A 271 5.81 27.29 -14.65
CA GLN A 271 5.82 27.65 -13.24
C GLN A 271 4.43 27.46 -12.59
N HIS A 272 3.38 27.92 -13.27
CA HIS A 272 2.02 27.78 -12.77
C HIS A 272 1.60 26.32 -12.70
N ARG A 273 1.88 25.48 -13.70
CA ARG A 273 1.60 24.05 -13.67
C ARG A 273 2.30 23.35 -12.49
N MET A 274 3.58 23.66 -12.23
CA MET A 274 4.30 23.10 -11.09
C MET A 274 3.77 23.62 -9.75
N ALA A 275 3.32 24.87 -9.68
CA ALA A 275 2.68 25.43 -8.48
C ALA A 275 1.34 24.76 -8.19
N ASP A 276 0.51 24.53 -9.22
CA ASP A 276 -0.78 23.82 -9.09
C ASP A 276 -0.55 22.37 -8.60
N LEU A 277 0.47 21.70 -9.14
CA LEU A 277 0.84 20.37 -8.65
C LEU A 277 1.31 20.37 -7.20
N HIS A 278 2.07 21.40 -6.78
CA HIS A 278 2.49 21.52 -5.39
C HIS A 278 1.27 21.61 -4.46
N VAL A 279 0.29 22.44 -4.80
CA VAL A 279 -0.97 22.55 -4.03
C VAL A 279 -1.69 21.19 -3.98
N LEU A 280 -1.76 20.50 -5.11
CA LEU A 280 -2.41 19.19 -5.19
C LEU A 280 -1.73 18.15 -4.29
N VAL A 281 -0.40 18.07 -4.32
CA VAL A 281 0.39 17.13 -3.49
C VAL A 281 0.26 17.46 -2.00
N GLU A 282 0.33 18.74 -1.61
CA GLU A 282 0.19 19.14 -0.20
C GLU A 282 -1.24 18.92 0.33
N SER A 283 -2.25 19.12 -0.52
CA SER A 283 -3.65 18.78 -0.20
C SER A 283 -3.83 17.27 0.00
N ALA A 284 -3.21 16.44 -0.88
CA ALA A 284 -3.22 14.99 -0.74
C ALA A 284 -2.56 14.53 0.57
N ARG A 285 -1.40 15.12 0.90
CA ARG A 285 -0.70 14.86 2.17
C ARG A 285 -1.59 15.18 3.36
N SER A 286 -2.20 16.36 3.37
CA SER A 286 -3.07 16.80 4.46
C SER A 286 -4.25 15.86 4.67
N LEU A 287 -4.93 15.44 3.58
CA LEU A 287 -6.04 14.47 3.65
C LEU A 287 -5.59 13.12 4.18
N CYS A 288 -4.45 12.61 3.71
CA CYS A 288 -3.91 11.32 4.08
C CYS A 288 -3.54 11.27 5.57
N TYR A 289 -2.84 12.27 6.06
CA TYR A 289 -2.45 12.34 7.48
C TYR A 289 -3.63 12.65 8.41
N ALA A 290 -4.60 13.47 7.96
CA ALA A 290 -5.82 13.69 8.72
C ALA A 290 -6.64 12.39 8.86
N ALA A 291 -6.72 11.57 7.80
CA ALA A 291 -7.35 10.26 7.87
C ALA A 291 -6.61 9.32 8.84
N ALA A 292 -5.27 9.30 8.80
CA ALA A 292 -4.46 8.47 9.70
C ALA A 292 -4.61 8.88 11.17
N ALA A 293 -4.62 10.19 11.46
CA ALA A 293 -4.76 10.72 12.81
C ALA A 293 -6.13 10.45 13.44
N ASP A 294 -7.18 10.29 12.61
CA ASP A 294 -8.55 9.99 13.05
C ASP A 294 -8.96 8.53 12.71
N ALA A 295 -8.00 7.62 12.71
CA ALA A 295 -8.25 6.24 12.31
C ALA A 295 -9.32 5.53 13.16
N ASP A 296 -9.52 5.91 14.42
CA ASP A 296 -10.55 5.36 15.31
C ASP A 296 -11.85 6.17 15.31
N GLY A 297 -11.93 7.24 14.52
CA GLY A 297 -13.11 8.07 14.39
C GLY A 297 -14.25 7.38 13.64
N ALA A 298 -15.49 7.77 13.94
CA ALA A 298 -16.70 7.18 13.35
C ALA A 298 -16.72 7.30 11.81
N ASP A 299 -16.17 8.39 11.25
CA ASP A 299 -16.16 8.68 9.82
C ASP A 299 -14.86 8.20 9.13
N PHE A 300 -14.03 7.40 9.82
CA PHE A 300 -12.73 6.96 9.27
C PHE A 300 -12.87 6.38 7.87
N GLY A 301 -13.84 5.51 7.65
CA GLY A 301 -14.05 4.88 6.35
C GLY A 301 -14.28 5.86 5.20
N LEU A 302 -14.96 6.98 5.45
CA LEU A 302 -15.18 8.04 4.44
C LEU A 302 -13.91 8.88 4.23
N ARG A 303 -13.20 9.21 5.30
CA ARG A 303 -11.92 9.92 5.23
C ARG A 303 -10.86 9.11 4.51
N ALA A 304 -10.78 7.81 4.79
CA ALA A 304 -9.89 6.90 4.09
C ALA A 304 -10.21 6.81 2.59
N ALA A 305 -11.49 6.74 2.23
CA ALA A 305 -11.91 6.75 0.83
C ALA A 305 -11.53 8.07 0.13
N ALA A 306 -11.72 9.22 0.78
CA ALA A 306 -11.35 10.53 0.25
C ALA A 306 -9.84 10.66 0.07
N ALA A 307 -9.05 10.26 1.08
CA ALA A 307 -7.60 10.27 1.04
C ALA A 307 -7.08 9.40 -0.10
N HIS A 308 -7.56 8.15 -0.20
CA HIS A 308 -7.14 7.22 -1.26
C HIS A 308 -7.43 7.75 -2.66
N ALA A 309 -8.65 8.23 -2.93
CA ALA A 309 -9.01 8.77 -4.23
C ALA A 309 -8.15 9.99 -4.60
N TYR A 310 -8.01 10.93 -3.67
CA TYR A 310 -7.27 12.17 -3.93
C TYR A 310 -5.77 11.95 -4.09
N CYS A 311 -5.16 11.06 -3.28
CA CYS A 311 -3.73 10.73 -3.40
C CYS A 311 -3.41 10.03 -4.73
N ALA A 312 -4.27 9.12 -5.19
CA ALA A 312 -4.12 8.45 -6.48
C ALA A 312 -4.18 9.45 -7.66
N ASP A 313 -5.13 10.39 -7.61
CA ASP A 313 -5.26 11.45 -8.63
C ASP A 313 -4.06 12.40 -8.59
N ALA A 314 -3.58 12.78 -7.40
CA ALA A 314 -2.41 13.65 -7.23
C ALA A 314 -1.14 13.01 -7.80
N LEU A 315 -0.89 11.73 -7.52
CA LEU A 315 0.25 11.01 -8.08
C LEU A 315 0.13 10.88 -9.60
N THR A 316 -1.06 10.56 -10.12
CA THR A 316 -1.29 10.45 -11.56
C THR A 316 -1.01 11.78 -12.27
N ALA A 317 -1.50 12.88 -11.72
CA ALA A 317 -1.27 14.21 -12.27
C ALA A 317 0.23 14.59 -12.23
N ALA A 318 0.89 14.39 -11.08
CA ALA A 318 2.30 14.74 -10.93
C ALA A 318 3.21 13.94 -11.87
N THR A 319 2.92 12.65 -12.05
CA THR A 319 3.73 11.79 -12.93
C THR A 319 3.47 12.01 -14.41
N ALA A 320 2.23 12.32 -14.80
CA ALA A 320 1.91 12.72 -16.17
C ALA A 320 2.64 14.02 -16.54
N GLU A 321 2.65 14.99 -15.63
CA GLU A 321 3.38 16.24 -15.82
C GLU A 321 4.90 16.03 -15.85
N MET A 322 5.42 15.15 -15.01
CA MET A 322 6.83 14.74 -15.04
C MET A 322 7.22 14.22 -16.43
N ILE A 323 6.46 13.29 -17.00
CA ILE A 323 6.71 12.78 -18.36
C ILE A 323 6.66 13.92 -19.39
N GLN A 324 5.63 14.76 -19.32
CA GLN A 324 5.43 15.85 -20.27
C GLN A 324 6.60 16.85 -20.27
N LEU A 325 7.07 17.26 -19.07
CA LEU A 325 8.11 18.29 -18.95
C LEU A 325 9.52 17.75 -19.19
N HIS A 326 9.77 16.45 -18.98
CA HIS A 326 11.02 15.81 -19.39
C HIS A 326 11.09 15.55 -20.90
N GLY A 327 9.94 15.51 -21.60
CA GLY A 327 9.89 15.20 -23.03
C GLY A 327 10.36 13.78 -23.33
N ALA A 328 11.05 13.58 -24.44
CA ALA A 328 11.43 12.24 -24.91
C ALA A 328 12.25 11.43 -23.88
N ILE A 329 13.10 12.05 -23.09
CA ILE A 329 13.90 11.32 -22.07
C ILE A 329 13.01 10.68 -20.99
N GLY A 330 11.86 11.29 -20.67
CA GLY A 330 10.96 10.80 -19.63
C GLY A 330 10.35 9.42 -19.93
N VAL A 331 10.32 8.98 -21.19
CA VAL A 331 9.81 7.66 -21.58
C VAL A 331 10.92 6.65 -21.88
N THR A 332 12.18 7.03 -21.70
CA THR A 332 13.34 6.14 -21.91
C THR A 332 13.83 5.53 -20.61
N TRP A 333 14.63 4.46 -20.70
CA TRP A 333 15.27 3.83 -19.55
C TRP A 333 16.45 4.65 -18.97
N GLU A 334 16.85 5.72 -19.63
CA GLU A 334 17.89 6.66 -19.15
C GLU A 334 17.40 7.53 -17.99
N HIS A 335 16.07 7.64 -17.82
CA HIS A 335 15.43 8.42 -16.77
C HIS A 335 14.36 7.60 -16.05
N ASN A 336 14.15 7.89 -14.77
CA ASN A 336 13.22 7.14 -13.91
C ASN A 336 11.75 7.63 -13.98
N ALA A 337 11.44 8.68 -14.75
CA ALA A 337 10.09 9.26 -14.82
C ALA A 337 9.02 8.22 -15.18
N HIS A 338 9.30 7.35 -16.16
CA HIS A 338 8.37 6.29 -16.54
C HIS A 338 8.06 5.29 -15.40
N ARG A 339 8.97 5.13 -14.43
CA ARG A 339 8.74 4.24 -13.27
C ARG A 339 7.70 4.85 -12.33
N TYR A 340 7.77 6.17 -12.09
CA TYR A 340 6.77 6.88 -11.30
C TYR A 340 5.39 6.80 -11.96
N LEU A 341 5.30 7.01 -13.28
CA LEU A 341 4.03 6.87 -14.01
C LEU A 341 3.46 5.45 -13.92
N LYS A 342 4.30 4.43 -14.06
CA LYS A 342 3.88 3.03 -13.91
C LYS A 342 3.36 2.74 -12.49
N ARG A 343 4.06 3.23 -11.44
CA ARG A 343 3.61 3.13 -10.05
C ARG A 343 2.26 3.82 -9.85
N ALA A 344 2.05 5.01 -10.41
CA ALA A 344 0.79 5.73 -10.31
C ALA A 344 -0.38 4.91 -10.85
N HIS A 345 -0.26 4.38 -12.07
CA HIS A 345 -1.32 3.57 -12.67
C HIS A 345 -1.55 2.24 -11.96
N ALA A 346 -0.50 1.57 -11.50
CA ALA A 346 -0.61 0.29 -10.81
C ALA A 346 -1.27 0.45 -9.45
N THR A 347 -0.87 1.45 -8.67
CA THR A 347 -1.39 1.66 -7.31
C THR A 347 -2.78 2.28 -7.28
N ALA A 348 -3.19 3.04 -8.30
CA ALA A 348 -4.53 3.63 -8.38
C ALA A 348 -5.66 2.58 -8.43
N GLN A 349 -5.36 1.32 -8.74
CA GLN A 349 -6.35 0.25 -8.81
C GLN A 349 -6.39 -0.63 -7.55
N LEU A 350 -5.36 -0.57 -6.70
CA LEU A 350 -5.32 -1.33 -5.46
C LEU A 350 -6.39 -0.83 -4.48
N PHE A 351 -7.06 -1.75 -3.81
CA PHE A 351 -8.13 -1.49 -2.84
C PHE A 351 -9.35 -0.77 -3.43
N GLY A 352 -9.43 -0.66 -4.74
CA GLY A 352 -10.50 -0.04 -5.51
C GLY A 352 -10.06 1.23 -6.26
N PRO A 353 -10.61 1.48 -7.46
CA PRO A 353 -10.28 2.67 -8.23
C PRO A 353 -10.80 3.95 -7.57
N PRO A 354 -10.21 5.14 -7.84
CA PRO A 354 -10.66 6.42 -7.30
C PRO A 354 -12.16 6.67 -7.48
N SER A 355 -12.73 6.33 -8.64
CA SER A 355 -14.17 6.46 -8.92
C SER A 355 -15.04 5.61 -7.98
N GLY A 356 -14.59 4.44 -7.57
CA GLY A 356 -15.29 3.58 -6.60
C GLY A 356 -15.31 4.20 -5.20
N HIS A 357 -14.23 4.84 -4.79
CA HIS A 357 -14.16 5.57 -3.51
C HIS A 357 -15.03 6.83 -3.53
N VAL A 358 -15.04 7.58 -4.63
CA VAL A 358 -15.95 8.73 -4.81
C VAL A 358 -17.41 8.29 -4.75
N ALA A 359 -17.77 7.18 -5.41
CA ALA A 359 -19.12 6.64 -5.34
C ALA A 359 -19.52 6.22 -3.91
N ARG A 360 -18.57 5.64 -3.14
CA ARG A 360 -18.79 5.30 -1.73
C ARG A 360 -19.06 6.54 -0.86
N ILE A 361 -18.33 7.63 -1.09
CA ILE A 361 -18.55 8.90 -0.38
C ILE A 361 -19.90 9.49 -0.77
N ALA A 362 -20.21 9.53 -2.07
CA ALA A 362 -21.48 10.06 -2.56
C ALA A 362 -22.69 9.31 -1.97
N ALA A 363 -22.64 7.98 -1.92
CA ALA A 363 -23.69 7.19 -1.30
C ALA A 363 -23.91 7.55 0.17
N ALA A 364 -22.85 7.71 0.95
CA ALA A 364 -22.94 8.04 2.36
C ALA A 364 -23.41 9.48 2.66
N LEU A 365 -23.29 10.41 1.70
CA LEU A 365 -23.75 11.80 1.83
C LEU A 365 -25.18 12.00 1.33
N LEU A 366 -25.70 11.10 0.51
CA LEU A 366 -27.01 11.21 -0.12
C LEU A 366 -28.08 10.32 0.54
N ASP A 367 -27.66 9.34 1.38
CA ASP A 367 -28.53 8.52 2.23
C ASP A 367 -28.78 9.20 3.59
#